data_03386c8ef625877ab70a763802d73876
#
_entry.id   03386c8ef625877ab70a763802d73876
#
_cell.length_a   1.000
_cell.length_b   1.000
_cell.length_c   1.000
_cell.angle_alpha   90.00
_cell.angle_beta   90.00
_cell.angle_gamma   90.00
#
_symmetry.space_group_name_H-M   'P 1'
#
loop_
_entity.id
_entity.type
_entity.pdbx_description
1 polymer ?
#
loop_
_entity_poly.entity_id
_entity_poly.type
_entity_poly.pdbx_seq_one_letter_code
_entity_poly.pdbx_strand_id
1 'polypeptide(L)'
;MKIIILCAGKGRRMFINYPKSLLKINTKNSILKNIYLNFIKQGKKKKDIIFATGYKPELIKKEIGSKVNFINNKKYASTNMVYTLINTIKKIDDDIIITYSDIVYDARNINKIINNKSQFITLVDKKWKALWKSKNKLESDSETLKIKDNFILELGKKTKDIRSAQARYVGLTKISKKNLRLIKAI
;
A
#
# COMPACT_ATOMS: atom_id res chain seq x y z
N MET A 1 15.03 -7.93 2.47
CA MET A 1 13.79 -7.31 1.91
C MET A 1 13.03 -6.63 3.04
N LYS A 2 12.75 -5.34 2.91
CA LYS A 2 11.99 -4.56 3.90
C LYS A 2 10.53 -4.41 3.46
N ILE A 3 9.62 -4.37 4.44
CA ILE A 3 8.18 -4.17 4.21
C ILE A 3 7.81 -2.79 4.71
N ILE A 4 7.25 -1.94 3.86
CA ILE A 4 6.83 -0.58 4.21
C ILE A 4 5.31 -0.53 4.17
N ILE A 5 4.70 -0.26 5.32
CA ILE A 5 3.25 -0.08 5.44
C ILE A 5 2.97 1.42 5.56
N LEU A 6 2.35 1.99 4.52
CA LEU A 6 2.04 3.41 4.46
C LEU A 6 0.76 3.72 5.23
N CYS A 7 0.89 4.30 6.41
CA CYS A 7 -0.21 4.60 7.33
C CYS A 7 -0.18 6.04 7.89
N ALA A 8 0.33 7.00 7.10
CA ALA A 8 0.45 8.40 7.51
C ALA A 8 -0.84 9.22 7.34
N GLY A 9 -1.77 8.76 6.50
CA GLY A 9 -2.95 9.52 6.10
C GLY A 9 -4.02 9.66 7.17
N LYS A 10 -4.69 10.83 7.21
CA LYS A 10 -5.81 11.12 8.13
C LYS A 10 -7.12 10.41 7.72
N GLY A 11 -7.29 10.01 6.45
CA GLY A 11 -8.55 9.40 5.98
C GLY A 11 -9.74 10.38 5.98
N ARG A 12 -9.54 11.63 5.56
CA ARG A 12 -10.51 12.76 5.66
C ARG A 12 -11.92 12.44 5.19
N ARG A 13 -12.08 11.59 4.17
CA ARG A 13 -13.40 11.23 3.58
C ARG A 13 -14.32 10.44 4.50
N MET A 14 -13.82 9.89 5.61
CA MET A 14 -14.62 9.04 6.50
C MET A 14 -15.10 9.76 7.76
N PHE A 15 -14.75 11.04 7.97
CA PHE A 15 -15.16 11.84 9.13
C PHE A 15 -14.89 11.18 10.48
N ILE A 16 -13.88 10.30 10.57
CA ILE A 16 -13.49 9.61 11.81
C ILE A 16 -12.28 10.30 12.45
N ASN A 17 -12.24 10.28 13.79
CA ASN A 17 -11.19 10.95 14.56
C ASN A 17 -10.01 10.01 14.93
N TYR A 18 -9.76 8.98 14.14
CA TYR A 18 -8.63 8.05 14.27
C TYR A 18 -8.17 7.56 12.88
N PRO A 19 -6.96 6.97 12.75
CA PRO A 19 -6.47 6.46 11.47
C PRO A 19 -7.40 5.42 10.86
N LYS A 20 -7.79 5.59 9.59
CA LYS A 20 -8.68 4.68 8.85
C LYS A 20 -8.21 3.23 8.90
N SER A 21 -6.91 3.01 8.91
CA SER A 21 -6.29 1.69 8.97
C SER A 21 -6.58 0.91 10.27
N LEU A 22 -7.04 1.60 11.31
CA LEU A 22 -7.45 0.98 12.58
C LEU A 22 -8.92 0.51 12.60
N LEU A 23 -9.67 0.71 11.52
CA LEU A 23 -11.01 0.14 11.38
C LEU A 23 -10.95 -1.39 11.46
N LYS A 24 -11.94 -1.96 12.16
CA LYS A 24 -12.18 -3.41 12.24
C LYS A 24 -13.26 -3.79 11.24
N ILE A 25 -13.00 -4.79 10.41
CA ILE A 25 -13.97 -5.32 9.44
C ILE A 25 -14.22 -6.78 9.80
N ASN A 26 -15.32 -7.05 10.48
CA ASN A 26 -15.77 -8.41 10.86
C ASN A 26 -14.68 -9.28 11.52
N THR A 27 -13.71 -8.68 12.19
CA THR A 27 -12.58 -9.37 12.82
C THR A 27 -12.25 -8.75 14.17
N LYS A 28 -11.51 -9.51 15.01
CA LYS A 28 -10.96 -9.00 16.28
C LYS A 28 -9.86 -7.94 16.05
N ASN A 29 -9.20 -7.97 14.89
CA ASN A 29 -8.07 -7.11 14.56
C ASN A 29 -8.48 -5.96 13.63
N SER A 30 -7.73 -4.86 13.67
CA SER A 30 -7.83 -3.80 12.67
C SER A 30 -7.32 -4.26 11.29
N ILE A 31 -7.67 -3.52 10.23
CA ILE A 31 -7.13 -3.76 8.87
C ILE A 31 -5.60 -3.76 8.93
N LEU A 32 -5.01 -2.76 9.57
CA LEU A 32 -3.56 -2.63 9.74
C LEU A 32 -2.94 -3.83 10.44
N LYS A 33 -3.55 -4.28 11.53
CA LYS A 33 -3.07 -5.45 12.28
C LYS A 33 -3.13 -6.72 11.44
N ASN A 34 -4.20 -6.91 10.65
CA ASN A 34 -4.32 -8.04 9.73
C ASN A 34 -3.23 -8.02 8.65
N ILE A 35 -2.95 -6.86 8.04
CA ILE A 35 -1.86 -6.71 7.06
C ILE A 35 -0.53 -7.11 7.71
N TYR A 36 -0.23 -6.55 8.88
CA TYR A 36 0.98 -6.88 9.64
C TYR A 36 1.11 -8.38 9.92
N LEU A 37 0.06 -9.00 10.47
CA LEU A 37 0.05 -10.44 10.80
C LEU A 37 0.19 -11.31 9.55
N ASN A 38 -0.37 -10.90 8.41
CA ASN A 38 -0.20 -11.63 7.16
C ASN A 38 1.26 -11.66 6.70
N PHE A 39 2.02 -10.56 6.84
CA PHE A 39 3.46 -10.57 6.56
C PHE A 39 4.24 -11.47 7.54
N ILE A 40 3.90 -11.44 8.83
CA ILE A 40 4.51 -12.32 9.84
C ILE A 40 4.25 -13.79 9.49
N LYS A 41 3.02 -14.15 9.12
CA LYS A 41 2.66 -15.53 8.69
C LYS A 41 3.43 -15.98 7.44
N GLN A 42 3.85 -15.04 6.57
CA GLN A 42 4.71 -15.31 5.42
C GLN A 42 6.22 -15.28 5.77
N GLY A 43 6.58 -15.43 7.05
CA GLY A 43 7.95 -15.54 7.52
C GLY A 43 8.74 -14.23 7.58
N LYS A 44 8.09 -13.06 7.45
CA LYS A 44 8.78 -11.78 7.59
C LYS A 44 9.05 -11.46 9.05
N LYS A 45 10.29 -11.06 9.35
CA LYS A 45 10.71 -10.72 10.73
C LYS A 45 10.17 -9.33 11.11
N LYS A 46 9.82 -9.13 12.37
CA LYS A 46 9.34 -7.83 12.89
C LYS A 46 10.28 -6.68 12.56
N LYS A 47 11.60 -6.89 12.66
CA LYS A 47 12.65 -5.90 12.33
C LYS A 47 12.69 -5.47 10.88
N ASP A 48 12.04 -6.23 9.98
CA ASP A 48 12.00 -5.92 8.55
C ASP A 48 10.73 -5.17 8.16
N ILE A 49 9.79 -5.00 9.09
CA ILE A 49 8.52 -4.29 8.86
C ILE A 49 8.63 -2.88 9.43
N ILE A 50 8.32 -1.91 8.58
CA ILE A 50 8.41 -0.47 8.86
C ILE A 50 7.02 0.13 8.67
N PHE A 51 6.51 0.80 9.70
CA PHE A 51 5.28 1.57 9.63
C PHE A 51 5.61 3.04 9.37
N ALA A 52 5.27 3.52 8.17
CA ALA A 52 5.40 4.92 7.80
C ALA A 52 4.18 5.69 8.28
N THR A 53 4.29 6.30 9.45
CA THR A 53 3.20 6.96 10.19
C THR A 53 3.14 8.46 9.94
N GLY A 54 2.05 9.10 10.36
CA GLY A 54 1.87 10.56 10.30
C GLY A 54 0.75 11.00 11.23
N TYR A 55 -0.52 10.82 10.85
CA TYR A 55 -1.67 11.16 11.69
C TYR A 55 -1.81 10.19 12.86
N LYS A 56 -1.84 10.71 14.09
CA LYS A 56 -2.00 9.97 15.36
C LYS A 56 -1.14 8.71 15.44
N PRO A 57 0.20 8.84 15.32
CA PRO A 57 1.11 7.70 15.29
C PRO A 57 1.08 6.87 16.59
N GLU A 58 0.71 7.48 17.72
CA GLU A 58 0.55 6.82 19.01
C GLU A 58 -0.52 5.72 18.98
N LEU A 59 -1.62 5.92 18.25
CA LEU A 59 -2.67 4.91 18.09
C LEU A 59 -2.18 3.72 17.25
N ILE A 60 -1.39 3.99 16.20
CA ILE A 60 -0.76 2.94 15.38
C ILE A 60 0.21 2.12 16.25
N LYS A 61 1.05 2.79 17.05
CA LYS A 61 2.00 2.14 17.96
C LYS A 61 1.28 1.28 19.01
N LYS A 62 0.18 1.78 19.58
CA LYS A 62 -0.65 1.04 20.54
C LYS A 62 -1.21 -0.25 19.93
N GLU A 63 -1.71 -0.20 18.69
CA GLU A 63 -2.29 -1.34 17.98
C GLU A 63 -1.26 -2.41 17.61
N ILE A 64 -0.08 -1.97 17.13
CA ILE A 64 0.95 -2.86 16.58
C ILE A 64 1.93 -3.36 17.65
N GLY A 65 2.23 -2.52 18.64
CA GLY A 65 3.26 -2.75 19.66
C GLY A 65 4.60 -2.13 19.28
N SER A 66 5.53 -2.10 20.24
CA SER A 66 6.81 -1.36 20.13
C SER A 66 7.94 -2.13 19.44
N LYS A 67 7.78 -3.45 19.20
CA LYS A 67 8.87 -4.33 18.67
C LYS A 67 9.01 -4.29 17.14
N VAL A 68 8.64 -3.17 16.50
CA VAL A 68 8.72 -2.92 15.05
C VAL A 68 9.28 -1.53 14.79
N ASN A 69 9.65 -1.23 13.55
CA ASN A 69 10.18 0.06 13.18
C ASN A 69 9.07 1.04 12.81
N PHE A 70 9.16 2.28 13.30
CA PHE A 70 8.27 3.38 12.95
C PHE A 70 9.08 4.54 12.39
N ILE A 71 8.65 5.06 11.23
CA ILE A 71 9.17 6.29 10.65
C ILE A 71 8.01 7.27 10.53
N ASN A 72 8.13 8.41 11.22
CA ASN A 72 7.05 9.38 11.29
C ASN A 72 7.24 10.53 10.30
N ASN A 73 6.27 10.74 9.41
CA ASN A 73 6.16 11.92 8.59
C ASN A 73 5.47 13.05 9.38
N LYS A 74 6.24 13.94 9.99
CA LYS A 74 5.70 15.09 10.73
C LYS A 74 4.93 16.07 9.84
N LYS A 75 5.19 16.07 8.52
CA LYS A 75 4.53 16.93 7.52
C LYS A 75 3.34 16.25 6.82
N TYR A 76 2.77 15.20 7.41
CA TYR A 76 1.69 14.40 6.79
C TYR A 76 0.47 15.23 6.35
N ALA A 77 0.19 16.34 7.02
CA ALA A 77 -0.96 17.19 6.72
C ALA A 77 -0.81 18.02 5.43
N SER A 78 0.43 18.37 5.07
CA SER A 78 0.80 19.20 3.91
C SER A 78 1.52 18.43 2.80
N THR A 79 1.77 17.13 2.98
CA THR A 79 2.46 16.29 2.00
C THR A 79 1.60 15.10 1.57
N ASN A 80 2.04 14.40 0.54
CA ASN A 80 1.34 13.23 0.00
C ASN A 80 2.03 11.91 0.41
N MET A 81 1.48 10.81 -0.09
CA MET A 81 1.97 9.48 0.14
C MET A 81 3.38 9.24 -0.44
N VAL A 82 3.69 9.84 -1.59
CA VAL A 82 5.02 9.72 -2.23
C VAL A 82 6.09 10.33 -1.34
N TYR A 83 5.85 11.53 -0.79
CA TYR A 83 6.75 12.14 0.18
C TYR A 83 7.01 11.23 1.39
N THR A 84 5.94 10.62 1.94
CA THR A 84 6.05 9.68 3.05
C THR A 84 6.92 8.48 2.69
N LEU A 85 6.72 7.92 1.48
CA LEU A 85 7.52 6.81 0.98
C LEU A 85 8.99 7.20 0.83
N ILE A 86 9.29 8.29 0.10
CA ILE A 86 10.65 8.77 -0.14
C ILE A 86 11.39 9.00 1.18
N ASN A 87 10.73 9.66 2.15
CA ASN A 87 11.33 9.87 3.46
C ASN A 87 11.62 8.55 4.21
N THR A 88 10.77 7.54 4.02
CA THR A 88 10.95 6.22 4.63
C THR A 88 12.11 5.44 4.02
N ILE A 89 12.27 5.50 2.70
CA ILE A 89 13.26 4.68 1.97
C ILE A 89 14.67 5.27 1.95
N LYS A 90 14.88 6.50 2.39
CA LYS A 90 16.19 7.18 2.32
C LYS A 90 17.37 6.32 2.77
N LYS A 91 17.22 5.61 3.88
CA LYS A 91 18.26 4.77 4.49
C LYS A 91 18.13 3.27 4.19
N ILE A 92 17.21 2.88 3.29
CA ILE A 92 17.00 1.47 2.94
C ILE A 92 17.84 1.14 1.71
N ASP A 93 18.68 0.14 1.82
CA ASP A 93 19.49 -0.40 0.71
C ASP A 93 19.20 -1.90 0.53
N ASP A 94 17.93 -2.22 0.30
CA ASP A 94 17.41 -3.60 0.18
C ASP A 94 16.22 -3.60 -0.79
N ASP A 95 15.78 -4.77 -1.23
CA ASP A 95 14.48 -4.93 -1.86
C ASP A 95 13.38 -4.47 -0.91
N ILE A 96 12.34 -3.85 -1.43
CA ILE A 96 11.21 -3.42 -0.62
C ILE A 96 9.89 -3.96 -1.14
N ILE A 97 8.94 -4.17 -0.22
CA ILE A 97 7.52 -4.27 -0.52
C ILE A 97 6.83 -3.07 0.12
N ILE A 98 6.04 -2.36 -0.69
CA ILE A 98 5.21 -1.24 -0.25
C ILE A 98 3.77 -1.73 -0.21
N THR A 99 3.06 -1.44 0.89
CA THR A 99 1.62 -1.70 0.97
C THR A 99 0.89 -0.51 1.58
N TYR A 100 -0.33 -0.26 1.09
CA TYR A 100 -1.27 0.62 1.78
C TYR A 100 -1.74 -0.05 3.07
N SER A 101 -2.17 0.76 4.03
CA SER A 101 -2.60 0.29 5.35
C SER A 101 -4.11 0.07 5.48
N ASP A 102 -4.87 0.38 4.45
CA ASP A 102 -6.35 0.38 4.45
C ASP A 102 -6.96 -0.51 3.35
N ILE A 103 -6.20 -1.50 2.91
CA ILE A 103 -6.58 -2.49 1.91
C ILE A 103 -6.71 -3.87 2.54
N VAL A 104 -7.58 -4.70 1.96
CA VAL A 104 -7.74 -6.11 2.33
C VAL A 104 -7.38 -6.97 1.14
N TYR A 105 -6.47 -7.90 1.31
CA TYR A 105 -6.07 -8.86 0.29
C TYR A 105 -5.74 -10.21 0.93
N ASP A 106 -5.86 -11.27 0.14
CA ASP A 106 -5.50 -12.62 0.57
C ASP A 106 -4.00 -12.74 0.81
N ALA A 107 -3.61 -13.46 1.88
CA ALA A 107 -2.21 -13.72 2.21
C ALA A 107 -1.44 -14.42 1.07
N ARG A 108 -2.13 -15.19 0.21
CA ARG A 108 -1.55 -15.79 -1.00
C ARG A 108 -0.99 -14.76 -1.97
N ASN A 109 -1.57 -13.55 -2.02
CA ASN A 109 -1.07 -12.45 -2.86
C ASN A 109 0.27 -11.91 -2.36
N ILE A 110 0.48 -11.89 -1.04
CA ILE A 110 1.78 -11.54 -0.44
C ILE A 110 2.84 -12.54 -0.91
N ASN A 111 2.53 -13.82 -0.84
CA ASN A 111 3.46 -14.89 -1.23
C ASN A 111 3.82 -14.81 -2.73
N LYS A 112 2.84 -14.56 -3.59
CA LYS A 112 3.07 -14.35 -5.02
C LYS A 112 4.04 -13.18 -5.29
N ILE A 113 3.87 -12.05 -4.59
CA ILE A 113 4.73 -10.87 -4.75
C ILE A 113 6.14 -11.13 -4.19
N ILE A 114 6.25 -11.77 -3.02
CA ILE A 114 7.56 -12.09 -2.42
C ILE A 114 8.40 -12.95 -3.35
N ASN A 115 7.80 -14.02 -3.89
CA ASN A 115 8.50 -15.05 -4.67
C ASN A 115 8.68 -14.66 -6.16
N ASN A 116 8.05 -13.61 -6.64
CA ASN A 116 8.23 -13.16 -8.00
C ASN A 116 9.63 -12.58 -8.21
N LYS A 117 10.28 -12.97 -9.31
CA LYS A 117 11.66 -12.56 -9.65
C LYS A 117 11.75 -11.20 -10.35
N SER A 118 10.63 -10.60 -10.75
CA SER A 118 10.60 -9.29 -11.40
C SER A 118 11.18 -8.21 -10.50
N GLN A 119 11.91 -7.29 -11.10
CA GLN A 119 12.54 -6.17 -10.38
C GLN A 119 11.54 -5.10 -9.91
N PHE A 120 10.41 -4.99 -10.60
CA PHE A 120 9.29 -4.11 -10.28
C PHE A 120 8.00 -4.85 -10.59
N ILE A 121 7.18 -5.13 -9.58
CA ILE A 121 5.90 -5.83 -9.73
C ILE A 121 4.86 -5.26 -8.80
N THR A 122 3.64 -5.14 -9.28
CA THR A 122 2.50 -4.70 -8.47
C THR A 122 1.31 -5.62 -8.61
N LEU A 123 0.49 -5.67 -7.57
CA LEU A 123 -0.78 -6.37 -7.58
C LEU A 123 -1.85 -5.47 -8.18
N VAL A 124 -2.66 -6.07 -9.07
CA VAL A 124 -3.82 -5.41 -9.69
C VAL A 124 -5.07 -6.27 -9.56
N ASP A 125 -6.23 -5.63 -9.45
CA ASP A 125 -7.53 -6.31 -9.47
C ASP A 125 -8.17 -6.18 -10.85
N LYS A 126 -8.28 -7.29 -11.58
CA LYS A 126 -8.96 -7.36 -12.88
C LYS A 126 -10.49 -7.42 -12.75
N LYS A 127 -11.02 -7.76 -11.56
CA LYS A 127 -12.47 -7.90 -11.30
C LYS A 127 -13.08 -6.62 -10.70
N TRP A 128 -12.34 -5.56 -10.56
CA TRP A 128 -12.73 -4.32 -9.88
C TRP A 128 -14.04 -3.69 -10.41
N LYS A 129 -14.34 -3.85 -11.72
CA LYS A 129 -15.51 -3.23 -12.37
C LYS A 129 -16.84 -3.65 -11.73
N ALA A 130 -16.99 -4.92 -11.38
CA ALA A 130 -18.21 -5.43 -10.75
C ALA A 130 -18.50 -4.72 -9.42
N LEU A 131 -17.47 -4.54 -8.57
CA LEU A 131 -17.60 -3.87 -7.29
C LEU A 131 -17.87 -2.35 -7.44
N TRP A 132 -17.25 -1.70 -8.41
CA TRP A 132 -17.45 -0.26 -8.68
C TRP A 132 -18.80 0.03 -9.30
N LYS A 133 -19.29 -0.87 -10.19
CA LYS A 133 -20.64 -0.78 -10.76
C LYS A 133 -21.69 -0.82 -9.66
N SER A 134 -21.59 -1.74 -8.72
CA SER A 134 -22.54 -1.84 -7.59
C SER A 134 -22.57 -0.58 -6.70
N LYS A 135 -21.53 0.27 -6.75
CA LYS A 135 -21.40 1.53 -5.99
C LYS A 135 -21.68 2.78 -6.81
N ASN A 136 -22.11 2.66 -8.07
CA ASN A 136 -22.30 3.77 -9.02
C ASN A 136 -21.08 4.72 -9.13
N LYS A 137 -19.86 4.16 -9.08
CA LYS A 137 -18.59 4.91 -9.08
C LYS A 137 -17.67 4.62 -10.26
N LEU A 138 -18.15 3.88 -11.28
CA LEU A 138 -17.30 3.49 -12.40
C LEU A 138 -16.66 4.67 -13.12
N GLU A 139 -17.43 5.71 -13.42
CA GLU A 139 -16.95 6.85 -14.22
C GLU A 139 -16.23 7.90 -13.36
N SER A 140 -16.71 8.12 -12.14
CA SER A 140 -16.21 9.19 -11.28
C SER A 140 -14.86 8.92 -10.63
N ASP A 141 -14.47 7.64 -10.48
CA ASP A 141 -13.28 7.21 -9.75
C ASP A 141 -12.41 6.24 -10.58
N SER A 142 -12.45 6.37 -11.92
CA SER A 142 -11.66 5.53 -12.80
C SER A 142 -10.35 6.19 -13.19
N GLU A 143 -9.29 5.39 -13.11
CA GLU A 143 -7.95 5.74 -13.55
C GLU A 143 -7.50 4.74 -14.62
N THR A 144 -6.68 5.20 -15.57
CA THR A 144 -6.12 4.32 -16.58
C THR A 144 -5.25 3.25 -15.96
N LEU A 145 -5.36 2.03 -16.43
CA LEU A 145 -4.40 0.94 -16.21
C LEU A 145 -4.46 0.05 -17.44
N LYS A 146 -3.50 0.22 -18.34
CA LYS A 146 -3.38 -0.56 -19.58
C LYS A 146 -2.33 -1.62 -19.41
N ILE A 147 -2.66 -2.86 -19.75
CA ILE A 147 -1.80 -4.03 -19.63
C ILE A 147 -1.61 -4.66 -21.01
N LYS A 148 -0.35 -4.94 -21.37
CA LYS A 148 0.03 -5.77 -22.51
C LYS A 148 1.10 -6.76 -22.08
N ASP A 149 0.94 -8.03 -22.39
CA ASP A 149 1.90 -9.10 -22.08
C ASP A 149 2.37 -9.13 -20.60
N ASN A 150 1.42 -8.89 -19.68
CA ASN A 150 1.64 -8.74 -18.24
C ASN A 150 2.47 -7.51 -17.81
N PHE A 151 2.77 -6.59 -18.72
CA PHE A 151 3.39 -5.31 -18.40
C PHE A 151 2.35 -4.19 -18.32
N ILE A 152 2.50 -3.31 -17.32
CA ILE A 152 1.70 -2.10 -17.22
C ILE A 152 2.32 -1.05 -18.16
N LEU A 153 1.55 -0.64 -19.17
CA LEU A 153 1.96 0.39 -20.12
C LEU A 153 1.54 1.79 -19.69
N GLU A 154 0.42 1.90 -18.98
CA GLU A 154 -0.11 3.17 -18.49
C GLU A 154 -0.81 2.97 -17.14
N LEU A 155 -0.63 3.90 -16.21
CA LEU A 155 -1.23 3.85 -14.88
C LEU A 155 -1.51 5.26 -14.35
N GLY A 156 -2.70 5.46 -13.76
CA GLY A 156 -3.00 6.57 -12.85
C GLY A 156 -3.50 7.86 -13.49
N LYS A 157 -3.77 7.91 -14.81
CA LYS A 157 -4.45 9.06 -15.42
C LYS A 157 -5.95 8.96 -15.18
N LYS A 158 -6.59 10.04 -14.77
CA LYS A 158 -8.06 10.10 -14.71
C LYS A 158 -8.67 9.82 -16.09
N THR A 159 -9.69 8.99 -16.15
CA THR A 159 -10.36 8.63 -17.40
C THR A 159 -11.85 8.40 -17.21
N LYS A 160 -12.63 8.82 -18.21
CA LYS A 160 -14.03 8.40 -18.36
C LYS A 160 -14.15 7.17 -19.27
N ASP A 161 -13.11 6.83 -20.04
CA ASP A 161 -13.08 5.63 -20.86
C ASP A 161 -12.76 4.40 -20.00
N ILE A 162 -13.80 3.67 -19.63
CA ILE A 162 -13.73 2.42 -18.83
C ILE A 162 -12.88 1.33 -19.51
N ARG A 163 -12.69 1.38 -20.85
CA ARG A 163 -11.86 0.42 -21.58
C ARG A 163 -10.39 0.61 -21.28
N SER A 164 -9.97 1.85 -21.02
CA SER A 164 -8.59 2.18 -20.62
C SER A 164 -8.25 1.78 -19.17
N ALA A 165 -9.26 1.42 -18.36
CA ALA A 165 -9.13 0.90 -17.00
C ALA A 165 -9.30 -0.63 -16.98
N GLN A 166 -8.34 -1.36 -17.56
CA GLN A 166 -8.39 -2.83 -17.67
C GLN A 166 -8.29 -3.55 -16.32
N ALA A 167 -7.62 -2.94 -15.35
CA ALA A 167 -7.52 -3.41 -13.98
C ALA A 167 -7.44 -2.21 -13.02
N ARG A 168 -7.43 -2.47 -11.71
CA ARG A 168 -7.22 -1.46 -10.69
C ARG A 168 -5.98 -1.76 -9.86
N TYR A 169 -5.16 -0.76 -9.63
CA TYR A 169 -4.04 -0.82 -8.70
C TYR A 169 -4.56 -0.98 -7.27
N VAL A 170 -4.03 -1.92 -6.51
CA VAL A 170 -4.53 -2.23 -5.16
C VAL A 170 -3.58 -1.84 -4.03
N GLY A 171 -2.46 -1.20 -4.34
CA GLY A 171 -1.57 -0.69 -3.31
C GLY A 171 -0.63 -1.72 -2.69
N LEU A 172 -0.25 -2.77 -3.41
CA LEU A 172 0.78 -3.73 -3.00
C LEU A 172 1.82 -3.88 -4.12
N THR A 173 3.05 -3.43 -3.88
CA THR A 173 4.12 -3.34 -4.89
C THR A 173 5.45 -3.80 -4.32
N LYS A 174 6.21 -4.61 -5.07
CA LYS A 174 7.60 -4.95 -4.78
C LYS A 174 8.52 -4.19 -5.72
N ILE A 175 9.61 -3.67 -5.17
CA ILE A 175 10.66 -2.94 -5.90
C ILE A 175 12.00 -3.52 -5.49
N SER A 176 12.81 -3.95 -6.45
CA SER A 176 14.16 -4.42 -6.19
C SER A 176 15.08 -3.29 -5.73
N LYS A 177 16.12 -3.63 -4.99
CA LYS A 177 17.18 -2.70 -4.58
C LYS A 177 17.74 -1.88 -5.76
N LYS A 178 17.91 -2.50 -6.92
CA LYS A 178 18.38 -1.81 -8.14
C LYS A 178 17.44 -0.68 -8.56
N ASN A 179 16.14 -0.96 -8.65
CA ASN A 179 15.14 0.04 -9.04
C ASN A 179 14.86 1.04 -7.91
N LEU A 180 15.03 0.64 -6.65
CA LEU A 180 14.90 1.56 -5.52
C LEU A 180 15.94 2.68 -5.56
N ARG A 181 17.17 2.40 -6.02
CA ARG A 181 18.20 3.42 -6.20
C ARG A 181 17.82 4.48 -7.22
N LEU A 182 17.15 4.07 -8.32
CA LEU A 182 16.64 5.00 -9.33
C LEU A 182 15.55 5.92 -8.74
N ILE A 183 14.64 5.37 -7.93
CA ILE A 183 13.57 6.16 -7.28
C ILE A 183 14.14 7.17 -6.28
N LYS A 184 15.25 6.84 -5.63
CA LYS A 184 15.90 7.77 -4.68
C LYS A 184 16.64 8.93 -5.36
N ALA A 185 16.99 8.77 -6.63
CA ALA A 185 17.69 9.79 -7.41
C ALA A 185 16.76 10.88 -7.99
N ILE A 186 15.44 10.68 -7.89
CA ILE A 186 14.41 11.66 -8.26
C ILE A 186 14.16 12.63 -7.09
#